data_f595ea5f80befbbca19933e20181ffeb
#
_entry.id   f595ea5f80befbbca19933e20181ffeb
#
_cell.length_a   1.000
_cell.length_b   1.000
_cell.length_c   1.000
_cell.angle_alpha   90.00
_cell.angle_beta   90.00
_cell.angle_gamma   90.00
#
_symmetry.space_group_name_H-M   'P 1'
#
loop_
_entity.id
_entity.type
_entity.pdbx_description
1 polymer ?
#
loop_
_entity_poly.entity_id
_entity_poly.type
_entity_poly.pdbx_seq_one_letter_code
_entity_poly.pdbx_strand_id
1 'polypeptide(L)'
;MLFFIIEKRIKSMFIDRAVIEVRSGKGGDGAIAFLREKYVPKGGPAGGNGGRGGSIYFRANKSINTLFNFRHSKTFIANDGEKGGIKNQYGKYAEDVIVDVPVGTVIFEEKDHVFLGDLNEDGKIIRVAKGGRGGRGNSCFKSSTNRVPKIAENGEPGERKRLILELKLLADVGLVGFPSVGKSTLLSVVSAARPEIADYPFTTIVPNLGVVSVKDGSSFVMADLPGLIEGAHQGKGLGLQFLRHIERCRLIVHVLDMSETGRDPYEDYKIINKELEAYGFALDKRPQIIVASKMDEEGAEAKLKKLEKQIGQPIIPISAITEEGIDKLLYKCSEVLKETPAFPLFDEEEQELDHKTYTLEEEEPYFTVERIKNHVWSIGGDKMLKFYRMTNISTDEGMMVLMSKIRSLRIDDVLENMGAEDGDTVILDDFEFEYVR
;
A
#
# COMPACT_ATOMS: atom_id res chain seq x y z
N MET A 1 20.87 -31.06 -19.94
CA MET A 1 19.66 -31.04 -19.09
C MET A 1 19.90 -30.48 -17.69
N LEU A 2 21.10 -30.55 -17.12
CA LEU A 2 21.46 -29.92 -15.83
C LEU A 2 21.68 -28.40 -15.92
N PHE A 3 22.15 -27.87 -17.05
CA PHE A 3 22.38 -26.44 -17.29
C PHE A 3 21.06 -25.61 -17.37
N PHE A 4 19.98 -26.23 -17.85
CA PHE A 4 18.66 -25.57 -17.96
C PHE A 4 17.91 -25.46 -16.60
N ILE A 5 18.33 -26.19 -15.58
CA ILE A 5 17.71 -26.20 -14.25
C ILE A 5 18.34 -25.12 -13.36
N ILE A 6 19.58 -24.71 -13.63
CA ILE A 6 20.30 -23.68 -12.88
C ILE A 6 19.86 -22.27 -13.32
N GLU A 7 19.56 -22.06 -14.61
CA GLU A 7 19.03 -20.76 -15.08
C GLU A 7 17.61 -20.41 -14.57
N LYS A 8 16.83 -21.41 -14.16
CA LYS A 8 15.49 -21.17 -13.60
C LYS A 8 15.48 -20.79 -12.11
N ARG A 9 16.63 -20.80 -11.43
CA ARG A 9 16.74 -20.51 -9.98
C ARG A 9 17.29 -19.12 -9.64
N ILE A 10 17.71 -18.35 -10.63
CA ILE A 10 18.15 -16.95 -10.44
C ILE A 10 17.13 -16.03 -11.12
N LYS A 11 15.85 -16.16 -10.80
CA LYS A 11 14.86 -15.14 -11.14
C LYS A 11 14.67 -14.26 -9.91
N SER A 12 15.30 -13.08 -9.99
CA SER A 12 15.10 -11.84 -9.24
C SER A 12 14.60 -12.03 -7.80
N MET A 13 15.50 -11.82 -6.86
CA MET A 13 15.25 -11.84 -5.42
C MET A 13 14.47 -10.59 -4.96
N PHE A 14 14.26 -9.62 -5.86
CA PHE A 14 13.46 -8.43 -5.64
C PHE A 14 12.07 -8.59 -6.24
N ILE A 15 11.07 -8.59 -5.38
CA ILE A 15 9.67 -8.55 -5.77
C ILE A 15 9.13 -7.17 -5.40
N ASP A 16 8.86 -6.38 -6.44
CA ASP A 16 8.40 -5.00 -6.30
C ASP A 16 6.88 -4.89 -6.23
N ARG A 17 6.19 -5.95 -6.65
CA ARG A 17 4.73 -6.00 -6.67
C ARG A 17 4.23 -7.35 -6.18
N ALA A 18 3.32 -7.33 -5.22
CA ALA A 18 2.62 -8.51 -4.73
C ALA A 18 1.12 -8.27 -4.71
N VAL A 19 0.34 -9.26 -5.16
CA VAL A 19 -1.12 -9.25 -5.02
C VAL A 19 -1.48 -10.20 -3.91
N ILE A 20 -2.21 -9.70 -2.92
CA ILE A 20 -2.61 -10.42 -1.74
C ILE A 20 -4.09 -10.26 -1.46
N GLU A 21 -4.65 -11.19 -0.72
CA GLU A 21 -6.02 -11.13 -0.21
C GLU A 21 -5.99 -10.91 1.30
N VAL A 22 -6.77 -9.95 1.76
CA VAL A 22 -6.98 -9.69 3.18
C VAL A 22 -8.43 -9.93 3.55
N ARG A 23 -8.66 -10.60 4.67
CA ARG A 23 -10.00 -10.87 5.20
C ARG A 23 -10.02 -10.56 6.68
N SER A 24 -10.71 -9.50 7.06
CA SER A 24 -10.93 -9.17 8.47
C SER A 24 -11.97 -10.12 9.10
N GLY A 25 -11.95 -10.24 10.41
CA GLY A 25 -12.87 -11.09 11.15
C GLY A 25 -14.29 -10.53 11.15
N LYS A 26 -15.28 -11.42 11.07
CA LYS A 26 -16.69 -11.12 11.33
C LYS A 26 -16.85 -10.74 12.80
N GLY A 27 -17.78 -9.87 13.13
CA GLY A 27 -18.23 -9.67 14.51
C GLY A 27 -18.96 -10.92 15.04
N GLY A 28 -18.82 -11.19 16.33
CA GLY A 28 -19.60 -12.26 16.99
C GLY A 28 -21.10 -11.91 17.02
N ASP A 29 -21.95 -12.91 16.95
CA ASP A 29 -23.39 -12.71 17.00
C ASP A 29 -23.85 -12.34 18.42
N GLY A 30 -24.88 -11.54 18.53
CA GLY A 30 -25.55 -11.27 19.80
C GLY A 30 -26.33 -12.49 20.30
N ALA A 31 -26.43 -12.63 21.60
CA ALA A 31 -27.14 -13.74 22.22
C ALA A 31 -28.61 -13.40 22.47
N ILE A 32 -29.47 -14.42 22.32
CA ILE A 32 -30.85 -14.38 22.84
C ILE A 32 -30.88 -15.24 24.10
N ALA A 33 -31.00 -14.61 25.25
CA ALA A 33 -31.06 -15.29 26.53
C ALA A 33 -32.00 -14.57 27.49
N PHE A 34 -32.55 -15.33 28.43
CA PHE A 34 -33.42 -14.81 29.48
C PHE A 34 -32.85 -15.21 30.83
N LEU A 35 -32.93 -14.32 31.78
CA LEU A 35 -32.46 -14.58 33.15
C LEU A 35 -33.38 -15.64 33.79
N ARG A 36 -32.78 -16.69 34.32
CA ARG A 36 -33.46 -17.72 35.12
C ARG A 36 -32.70 -17.92 36.41
N GLU A 37 -33.28 -17.53 37.50
CA GLU A 37 -32.69 -17.68 38.84
C GLU A 37 -33.72 -18.31 39.79
N LYS A 38 -33.25 -18.87 40.91
CA LYS A 38 -34.02 -19.69 41.84
C LYS A 38 -35.34 -19.07 42.32
N TYR A 39 -35.44 -17.76 42.39
CA TYR A 39 -36.65 -17.02 42.82
C TYR A 39 -37.17 -16.04 41.79
N VAL A 40 -36.62 -16.09 40.54
CA VAL A 40 -37.03 -15.20 39.44
C VAL A 40 -37.39 -16.05 38.20
N PRO A 41 -38.54 -16.74 38.20
CA PRO A 41 -38.89 -17.66 37.12
C PRO A 41 -39.16 -16.99 35.77
N LYS A 42 -39.49 -15.65 35.78
CA LYS A 42 -39.71 -14.84 34.58
C LYS A 42 -38.71 -13.67 34.55
N GLY A 43 -37.43 -13.99 34.47
CA GLY A 43 -36.38 -13.00 34.33
C GLY A 43 -36.45 -12.30 32.97
N GLY A 44 -35.95 -11.06 32.91
CA GLY A 44 -35.91 -10.25 31.68
C GLY A 44 -34.85 -10.76 30.67
N PRO A 45 -34.75 -10.10 29.51
CA PRO A 45 -33.75 -10.41 28.53
C PRO A 45 -32.35 -10.21 29.12
N ALA A 46 -31.46 -11.15 28.87
CA ALA A 46 -30.13 -11.23 29.46
C ALA A 46 -29.07 -11.71 28.47
N GLY A 47 -29.35 -11.62 27.18
CA GLY A 47 -28.35 -11.94 26.13
C GLY A 47 -27.35 -10.81 25.96
N GLY A 48 -26.07 -11.16 26.01
CA GLY A 48 -24.97 -10.23 25.81
C GLY A 48 -24.68 -9.96 24.34
N ASN A 49 -23.91 -8.92 24.09
CA ASN A 49 -23.46 -8.56 22.75
C ASN A 49 -22.30 -9.45 22.31
N GLY A 50 -22.15 -9.68 21.01
CA GLY A 50 -20.98 -10.32 20.44
C GLY A 50 -19.73 -9.45 20.50
N GLY A 51 -18.56 -10.08 20.40
CA GLY A 51 -17.28 -9.42 20.32
C GLY A 51 -17.00 -8.84 18.92
N ARG A 52 -16.13 -7.86 18.82
CA ARG A 52 -15.65 -7.33 17.54
C ARG A 52 -14.73 -8.34 16.87
N GLY A 53 -14.81 -8.50 15.55
CA GLY A 53 -13.82 -9.21 14.74
C GLY A 53 -12.49 -8.48 14.67
N GLY A 54 -11.40 -9.20 14.41
CA GLY A 54 -10.07 -8.64 14.25
C GLY A 54 -9.96 -7.82 12.97
N SER A 55 -9.28 -6.68 13.04
CA SER A 55 -8.91 -5.86 11.88
C SER A 55 -7.53 -6.27 11.37
N ILE A 56 -7.22 -5.88 10.11
CA ILE A 56 -5.90 -6.12 9.52
C ILE A 56 -5.21 -4.78 9.32
N TYR A 57 -3.98 -4.72 9.82
CA TYR A 57 -3.10 -3.56 9.71
C TYR A 57 -1.81 -3.96 9.02
N PHE A 58 -1.27 -3.05 8.22
CA PHE A 58 0.10 -3.14 7.72
C PHE A 58 0.98 -2.16 8.45
N ARG A 59 2.18 -2.62 8.81
CA ARG A 59 3.18 -1.84 9.50
C ARG A 59 4.48 -1.82 8.71
N ALA A 60 5.02 -0.64 8.46
CA ALA A 60 6.34 -0.46 7.88
C ALA A 60 7.42 -0.96 8.83
N ASN A 61 8.32 -1.79 8.35
CA ASN A 61 9.43 -2.34 9.12
C ASN A 61 10.71 -2.28 8.30
N LYS A 62 11.67 -1.47 8.76
CA LYS A 62 12.98 -1.30 8.08
C LYS A 62 13.86 -2.55 8.07
N SER A 63 13.55 -3.55 8.89
CA SER A 63 14.27 -4.83 8.88
C SER A 63 13.86 -5.73 7.71
N ILE A 64 12.80 -5.38 6.97
CA ILE A 64 12.29 -6.09 5.81
C ILE A 64 12.60 -5.26 4.56
N ASN A 65 13.33 -5.83 3.62
CA ASN A 65 13.79 -5.10 2.44
C ASN A 65 13.06 -5.52 1.14
N THR A 66 12.24 -6.58 1.18
CA THR A 66 11.59 -7.10 -0.03
C THR A 66 10.19 -7.61 0.26
N LEU A 67 9.33 -7.63 -0.77
CA LEU A 67 7.99 -8.26 -0.72
C LEU A 67 8.04 -9.78 -1.01
N PHE A 68 9.22 -10.41 -0.95
CA PHE A 68 9.40 -11.83 -1.30
C PHE A 68 8.45 -12.76 -0.53
N ASN A 69 8.25 -12.54 0.75
CA ASN A 69 7.39 -13.35 1.60
C ASN A 69 5.93 -13.36 1.12
N PHE A 70 5.47 -12.27 0.50
CA PHE A 70 4.10 -12.11 -0.01
C PHE A 70 3.85 -12.89 -1.31
N ARG A 71 4.90 -13.43 -1.94
CA ARG A 71 4.75 -14.35 -3.06
C ARG A 71 4.18 -15.70 -2.63
N HIS A 72 4.53 -16.14 -1.44
CA HIS A 72 4.13 -17.43 -0.87
C HIS A 72 2.91 -17.27 0.04
N SER A 73 2.89 -16.26 0.89
CA SER A 73 1.76 -15.96 1.79
C SER A 73 0.86 -14.91 1.15
N LYS A 74 -0.15 -15.38 0.40
CA LYS A 74 -1.05 -14.50 -0.36
C LYS A 74 -2.33 -14.12 0.37
N THR A 75 -2.63 -14.76 1.49
CA THR A 75 -3.89 -14.55 2.20
C THR A 75 -3.62 -14.29 3.68
N PHE A 76 -4.19 -13.19 4.18
CA PHE A 76 -4.13 -12.81 5.58
C PHE A 76 -5.54 -12.75 6.14
N ILE A 77 -5.79 -13.51 7.21
CA ILE A 77 -7.11 -13.66 7.81
C ILE A 77 -7.01 -13.30 9.29
N ALA A 78 -7.88 -12.39 9.73
CA ALA A 78 -8.08 -12.11 11.14
C ALA A 78 -9.24 -12.96 11.70
N ASN A 79 -9.18 -13.25 12.98
CA ASN A 79 -10.18 -14.08 13.66
C ASN A 79 -11.51 -13.34 13.82
N ASP A 80 -12.59 -14.11 13.86
CA ASP A 80 -13.93 -13.61 14.17
C ASP A 80 -14.07 -13.31 15.67
N GLY A 81 -14.95 -12.38 16.01
CA GLY A 81 -15.34 -12.11 17.39
C GLY A 81 -16.19 -13.24 17.96
N GLU A 82 -16.06 -13.47 19.25
CA GLU A 82 -16.87 -14.49 19.93
C GLU A 82 -18.33 -14.04 20.08
N LYS A 83 -19.25 -15.03 20.03
CA LYS A 83 -20.68 -14.81 20.26
C LYS A 83 -20.94 -14.29 21.69
N GLY A 84 -21.94 -13.45 21.85
CA GLY A 84 -22.42 -13.00 23.14
C GLY A 84 -22.92 -14.19 23.99
N GLY A 85 -22.73 -14.09 25.30
CA GLY A 85 -23.12 -15.11 26.27
C GLY A 85 -24.46 -14.79 26.97
N ILE A 86 -24.83 -15.68 27.88
CA ILE A 86 -25.93 -15.50 28.81
C ILE A 86 -25.55 -14.52 29.92
N LYS A 87 -26.55 -14.02 30.70
CA LYS A 87 -26.31 -13.08 31.83
C LYS A 87 -25.56 -11.82 31.42
N ASN A 88 -25.86 -11.29 30.22
CA ASN A 88 -25.24 -10.11 29.63
C ASN A 88 -23.71 -10.22 29.45
N GLN A 89 -23.18 -11.41 29.35
CA GLN A 89 -21.75 -11.59 29.05
C GLN A 89 -21.46 -11.24 27.59
N TYR A 90 -20.51 -10.32 27.41
CA TYR A 90 -20.03 -9.94 26.09
C TYR A 90 -19.12 -11.04 25.52
N GLY A 91 -19.24 -11.28 24.22
CA GLY A 91 -18.25 -12.10 23.49
C GLY A 91 -16.87 -11.44 23.51
N LYS A 92 -15.81 -12.26 23.54
CA LYS A 92 -14.44 -11.76 23.49
C LYS A 92 -14.15 -11.12 22.14
N TYR A 93 -13.44 -9.99 22.15
CA TYR A 93 -12.93 -9.36 20.94
C TYR A 93 -11.81 -10.20 20.34
N ALA A 94 -11.79 -10.30 19.01
CA ALA A 94 -10.68 -10.90 18.31
C ALA A 94 -9.48 -9.94 18.27
N GLU A 95 -8.29 -10.50 18.29
CA GLU A 95 -7.05 -9.75 18.16
C GLU A 95 -6.89 -9.24 16.72
N ASP A 96 -6.32 -8.04 16.59
CA ASP A 96 -6.00 -7.47 15.30
C ASP A 96 -4.72 -8.12 14.74
N VAL A 97 -4.68 -8.33 13.42
CA VAL A 97 -3.51 -8.89 12.73
C VAL A 97 -2.67 -7.75 12.20
N ILE A 98 -1.40 -7.72 12.59
CA ILE A 98 -0.42 -6.76 12.08
C ILE A 98 0.52 -7.51 11.14
N VAL A 99 0.61 -7.04 9.91
CA VAL A 99 1.47 -7.59 8.86
C VAL A 99 2.60 -6.61 8.61
N ASP A 100 3.83 -7.06 8.82
CA ASP A 100 5.01 -6.25 8.56
C ASP A 100 5.35 -6.25 7.06
N VAL A 101 5.57 -5.06 6.52
CA VAL A 101 5.97 -4.82 5.12
C VAL A 101 7.19 -3.93 5.07
N PRO A 102 7.97 -3.95 3.99
CA PRO A 102 9.11 -3.03 3.81
C PRO A 102 8.68 -1.57 3.89
N VAL A 103 9.57 -0.72 4.39
CA VAL A 103 9.40 0.74 4.29
C VAL A 103 9.35 1.13 2.81
N GLY A 104 8.45 2.04 2.44
CA GLY A 104 8.23 2.46 1.05
C GLY A 104 7.23 1.59 0.29
N THR A 105 6.49 0.72 0.99
CA THR A 105 5.39 -0.04 0.39
C THR A 105 4.17 0.84 0.23
N VAL A 106 3.65 0.91 -0.98
CA VAL A 106 2.38 1.55 -1.31
C VAL A 106 1.31 0.49 -1.48
N ILE A 107 0.11 0.78 -0.99
CA ILE A 107 -1.00 -0.15 -0.96
C ILE A 107 -2.13 0.40 -1.81
N PHE A 108 -2.58 -0.41 -2.77
CA PHE A 108 -3.77 -0.12 -3.60
C PHE A 108 -4.81 -1.23 -3.41
N GLU A 109 -6.07 -0.88 -3.55
CA GLU A 109 -7.15 -1.87 -3.72
C GLU A 109 -7.20 -2.30 -5.19
N GLU A 110 -7.28 -3.63 -5.46
CA GLU A 110 -7.19 -4.14 -6.83
C GLU A 110 -8.40 -3.75 -7.69
N LYS A 111 -9.60 -3.71 -7.12
CA LYS A 111 -10.86 -3.54 -7.84
C LYS A 111 -10.92 -2.24 -8.65
N ASP A 112 -10.60 -1.10 -8.02
CA ASP A 112 -10.71 0.22 -8.63
C ASP A 112 -9.37 0.97 -8.62
N HIS A 113 -8.28 0.26 -8.28
CA HIS A 113 -6.94 0.80 -8.11
C HIS A 113 -6.87 1.99 -7.13
N VAL A 114 -7.74 1.94 -6.10
CA VAL A 114 -7.86 3.00 -5.10
C VAL A 114 -6.62 2.98 -4.21
N PHE A 115 -5.98 4.12 -4.06
CA PHE A 115 -4.87 4.31 -3.13
C PHE A 115 -5.37 4.22 -1.68
N LEU A 116 -4.80 3.31 -0.89
CA LEU A 116 -5.13 3.14 0.53
C LEU A 116 -4.11 3.77 1.46
N GLY A 117 -2.88 3.88 1.03
CA GLY A 117 -1.83 4.54 1.80
C GLY A 117 -0.41 4.19 1.39
N ASP A 118 0.53 5.01 1.88
CA ASP A 118 1.98 4.87 1.68
C ASP A 118 2.67 4.66 3.05
N LEU A 119 3.43 3.59 3.16
CA LEU A 119 4.19 3.19 4.35
C LEU A 119 5.65 3.65 4.22
N ASN A 120 5.86 4.96 4.12
CA ASN A 120 7.13 5.63 3.86
C ASN A 120 8.05 5.77 5.09
N GLU A 121 7.53 5.55 6.31
CA GLU A 121 8.28 5.71 7.56
C GLU A 121 8.25 4.43 8.39
N ASP A 122 9.38 4.12 9.05
CA ASP A 122 9.47 2.96 9.94
C ASP A 122 8.47 3.05 11.09
N GLY A 123 7.74 1.95 11.32
CA GLY A 123 6.70 1.89 12.34
C GLY A 123 5.35 2.49 11.95
N LYS A 124 5.22 3.15 10.80
CA LYS A 124 3.92 3.65 10.32
C LYS A 124 2.95 2.50 10.11
N ILE A 125 1.71 2.68 10.56
CA ILE A 125 0.67 1.65 10.55
C ILE A 125 -0.54 2.17 9.78
N ILE A 126 -1.04 1.35 8.85
CA ILE A 126 -2.26 1.63 8.07
C ILE A 126 -3.24 0.48 8.26
N ARG A 127 -4.50 0.79 8.55
CA ARG A 127 -5.58 -0.19 8.60
C ARG A 127 -6.11 -0.43 7.19
N VAL A 128 -5.98 -1.67 6.68
CA VAL A 128 -6.40 -2.05 5.32
C VAL A 128 -7.75 -2.76 5.28
N ALA A 129 -8.12 -3.45 6.36
CA ALA A 129 -9.43 -4.08 6.49
C ALA A 129 -9.95 -3.95 7.92
N LYS A 130 -11.19 -3.47 8.05
CA LYS A 130 -11.85 -3.25 9.34
C LYS A 130 -12.59 -4.51 9.77
N GLY A 131 -12.36 -4.96 11.01
CA GLY A 131 -13.13 -6.04 11.62
C GLY A 131 -14.59 -5.65 11.87
N GLY A 132 -15.48 -6.60 11.66
CA GLY A 132 -16.92 -6.43 11.85
C GLY A 132 -17.29 -6.10 13.30
N ARG A 133 -18.31 -5.29 13.48
CA ARG A 133 -18.89 -4.99 14.79
C ARG A 133 -19.65 -6.21 15.35
N GLY A 134 -19.50 -6.48 16.63
CA GLY A 134 -20.33 -7.49 17.30
C GLY A 134 -21.82 -7.13 17.28
N GLY A 135 -22.65 -8.15 17.04
CA GLY A 135 -24.12 -8.03 17.06
C GLY A 135 -24.63 -7.71 18.46
N ARG A 136 -25.71 -6.97 18.55
CA ARG A 136 -26.37 -6.66 19.83
C ARG A 136 -27.18 -7.84 20.31
N GLY A 137 -27.03 -8.19 21.59
CA GLY A 137 -27.88 -9.20 22.26
C GLY A 137 -29.29 -8.69 22.55
N ASN A 138 -30.20 -9.62 22.86
CA ASN A 138 -31.60 -9.26 23.09
C ASN A 138 -31.84 -8.30 24.25
N SER A 139 -30.92 -8.19 25.19
CA SER A 139 -31.01 -7.20 26.29
C SER A 139 -31.00 -5.75 25.78
N CYS A 140 -30.37 -5.47 24.64
CA CYS A 140 -30.30 -4.16 24.01
C CYS A 140 -31.61 -3.74 23.31
N PHE A 141 -32.52 -4.68 23.03
CA PHE A 141 -33.80 -4.45 22.34
C PHE A 141 -34.98 -4.30 23.29
N LYS A 142 -34.73 -4.33 24.59
CA LYS A 142 -35.76 -4.13 25.58
C LYS A 142 -36.31 -2.68 25.50
N SER A 143 -37.62 -2.58 25.35
CA SER A 143 -38.31 -1.29 25.31
C SER A 143 -39.58 -1.32 26.14
N SER A 144 -40.30 -0.19 26.25
CA SER A 144 -41.61 -0.11 26.92
C SER A 144 -42.67 -0.96 26.21
N THR A 145 -42.61 -1.07 24.90
CA THR A 145 -43.53 -1.83 24.06
C THR A 145 -43.12 -3.31 23.93
N ASN A 146 -41.82 -3.61 23.88
CA ASN A 146 -41.32 -4.98 23.88
C ASN A 146 -40.41 -5.23 25.09
N ARG A 147 -41.01 -5.75 26.16
CA ARG A 147 -40.27 -6.06 27.40
C ARG A 147 -39.50 -7.37 27.37
N VAL A 148 -39.78 -8.25 26.42
CA VAL A 148 -39.22 -9.61 26.32
C VAL A 148 -38.81 -9.88 24.89
N PRO A 149 -37.89 -9.10 24.33
CA PRO A 149 -37.45 -9.24 22.94
C PRO A 149 -36.79 -10.60 22.69
N LYS A 150 -37.21 -11.27 21.62
CA LYS A 150 -36.66 -12.53 21.13
C LYS A 150 -35.77 -12.29 19.88
N ILE A 151 -35.24 -11.09 19.74
CA ILE A 151 -34.36 -10.69 18.63
C ILE A 151 -32.96 -10.40 19.14
N ALA A 152 -31.96 -10.75 18.35
CA ALA A 152 -30.58 -10.31 18.49
C ALA A 152 -30.01 -10.07 17.09
N GLU A 153 -29.02 -9.19 17.00
CA GLU A 153 -28.28 -8.98 15.73
C GLU A 153 -27.23 -10.06 15.53
N ASN A 154 -27.03 -10.45 14.28
CA ASN A 154 -25.82 -11.14 13.88
C ASN A 154 -24.62 -10.17 13.89
N GLY A 155 -23.42 -10.69 14.02
CA GLY A 155 -22.21 -9.88 13.87
C GLY A 155 -22.09 -9.32 12.45
N GLU A 156 -21.59 -8.10 12.37
CA GLU A 156 -21.27 -7.47 11.09
C GLU A 156 -20.25 -8.31 10.33
N PRO A 157 -20.44 -8.56 9.01
CA PRO A 157 -19.47 -9.27 8.20
C PRO A 157 -18.13 -8.52 8.17
N GLY A 158 -17.03 -9.26 8.15
CA GLY A 158 -15.70 -8.69 7.93
C GLY A 158 -15.52 -8.24 6.48
N GLU A 159 -14.61 -7.30 6.26
CA GLU A 159 -14.23 -6.86 4.93
C GLU A 159 -13.31 -7.89 4.26
N ARG A 160 -13.52 -8.10 2.97
CA ARG A 160 -12.64 -8.92 2.11
C ARG A 160 -12.18 -8.06 0.96
N LYS A 161 -10.85 -7.87 0.86
CA LYS A 161 -10.23 -7.02 -0.17
C LYS A 161 -9.07 -7.75 -0.82
N ARG A 162 -8.88 -7.51 -2.10
CA ARG A 162 -7.65 -7.87 -2.80
C ARG A 162 -6.81 -6.61 -2.93
N LEU A 163 -5.58 -6.69 -2.44
CA LEU A 163 -4.67 -5.57 -2.37
C LEU A 163 -3.47 -5.80 -3.26
N ILE A 164 -3.02 -4.74 -3.89
CA ILE A 164 -1.77 -4.68 -4.61
C ILE A 164 -0.78 -3.94 -3.71
N LEU A 165 0.28 -4.62 -3.34
CA LEU A 165 1.44 -4.03 -2.68
C LEU A 165 2.47 -3.69 -3.73
N GLU A 166 2.88 -2.45 -3.80
CA GLU A 166 3.97 -1.99 -4.67
C GLU A 166 5.08 -1.45 -3.78
N LEU A 167 6.21 -2.12 -3.79
CA LEU A 167 7.41 -1.62 -3.15
C LEU A 167 8.05 -0.63 -4.11
N LYS A 168 7.94 0.63 -3.80
CA LYS A 168 8.72 1.65 -4.49
C LYS A 168 10.12 1.58 -3.91
N LEU A 169 10.98 0.78 -4.53
CA LEU A 169 12.38 0.66 -4.16
C LEU A 169 13.02 2.04 -4.16
N LEU A 170 13.43 2.42 -2.97
CA LEU A 170 14.07 3.68 -2.71
C LEU A 170 15.57 3.42 -2.81
N ALA A 171 16.19 3.92 -3.87
CA ALA A 171 17.59 4.20 -3.75
C ALA A 171 17.73 5.43 -2.84
N ASP A 172 18.45 5.30 -1.75
CA ASP A 172 18.79 6.43 -0.89
C ASP A 172 19.68 7.42 -1.66
N VAL A 173 20.56 6.87 -2.52
CA VAL A 173 21.57 7.62 -3.28
C VAL A 173 21.40 7.31 -4.78
N GLY A 174 21.21 8.36 -5.57
CA GLY A 174 21.19 8.26 -7.04
C GLY A 174 22.53 8.70 -7.65
N LEU A 175 23.15 7.84 -8.47
CA LEU A 175 24.33 8.22 -9.27
C LEU A 175 23.88 8.88 -10.56
N VAL A 176 24.32 10.10 -10.79
CA VAL A 176 24.08 10.85 -12.03
C VAL A 176 25.41 11.21 -12.71
N GLY A 177 25.41 11.29 -14.02
CA GLY A 177 26.58 11.61 -14.80
C GLY A 177 26.45 11.10 -16.23
N PHE A 178 27.30 11.58 -17.13
CA PHE A 178 27.33 11.15 -18.52
C PHE A 178 27.64 9.64 -18.67
N PRO A 179 27.35 9.02 -19.81
CA PRO A 179 27.79 7.67 -20.10
C PRO A 179 29.31 7.53 -19.98
N SER A 180 29.77 6.36 -19.54
CA SER A 180 31.20 6.00 -19.44
C SER A 180 32.04 6.78 -18.42
N VAL A 181 31.42 7.62 -17.57
CA VAL A 181 32.13 8.33 -16.48
C VAL A 181 32.51 7.41 -15.30
N GLY A 182 32.10 6.15 -15.32
CA GLY A 182 32.44 5.17 -14.29
C GLY A 182 31.35 4.91 -13.24
N LYS A 183 30.10 5.35 -13.44
CA LYS A 183 28.98 5.10 -12.47
C LYS A 183 28.77 3.64 -12.14
N SER A 184 28.61 2.80 -13.18
CA SER A 184 28.36 1.36 -13.00
C SER A 184 29.58 0.65 -12.43
N THR A 185 30.79 1.09 -12.75
CA THR A 185 32.03 0.59 -12.14
C THR A 185 32.07 0.95 -10.66
N LEU A 186 31.80 2.22 -10.31
CA LEU A 186 31.71 2.65 -8.93
C LEU A 186 30.70 1.80 -8.15
N LEU A 187 29.50 1.63 -8.69
CA LEU A 187 28.46 0.84 -8.06
C LEU A 187 28.89 -0.63 -7.83
N SER A 188 29.63 -1.21 -8.78
CA SER A 188 30.14 -2.58 -8.67
C SER A 188 31.20 -2.74 -7.59
N VAL A 189 32.01 -1.69 -7.34
CA VAL A 189 33.06 -1.71 -6.31
C VAL A 189 32.50 -1.48 -4.93
N VAL A 190 31.50 -0.60 -4.78
CA VAL A 190 30.94 -0.23 -3.45
C VAL A 190 29.84 -1.18 -2.98
N SER A 191 29.28 -1.98 -3.88
CA SER A 191 28.20 -2.91 -3.53
C SER A 191 28.71 -4.11 -2.74
N ALA A 192 28.13 -4.37 -1.58
CA ALA A 192 28.46 -5.53 -0.73
C ALA A 192 28.08 -6.89 -1.37
N ALA A 193 27.18 -6.88 -2.34
CA ALA A 193 26.82 -7.99 -3.20
C ALA A 193 26.93 -7.52 -4.67
N ARG A 194 27.05 -8.46 -5.63
CA ARG A 194 27.02 -8.06 -7.04
C ARG A 194 25.78 -7.22 -7.30
N PRO A 195 25.91 -6.06 -8.00
CA PRO A 195 24.77 -5.23 -8.33
C PRO A 195 23.69 -6.08 -9.00
N GLU A 196 22.49 -6.04 -8.49
CA GLU A 196 21.37 -6.76 -9.08
C GLU A 196 20.72 -5.88 -10.13
N ILE A 197 20.50 -6.45 -11.29
CA ILE A 197 19.70 -5.87 -12.35
C ILE A 197 18.24 -6.04 -11.94
N ALA A 198 17.58 -4.97 -11.55
CA ALA A 198 16.16 -5.01 -11.22
C ALA A 198 15.34 -4.94 -12.51
N ASP A 199 14.79 -6.07 -12.92
CA ASP A 199 14.00 -6.21 -14.15
C ASP A 199 12.56 -5.73 -13.89
N TYR A 200 12.30 -4.45 -14.12
CA TYR A 200 10.99 -3.86 -13.95
C TYR A 200 10.16 -4.03 -15.23
N PRO A 201 8.97 -4.64 -15.19
CA PRO A 201 8.17 -4.93 -16.39
C PRO A 201 7.67 -3.69 -17.13
N PHE A 202 7.92 -2.49 -16.59
CA PHE A 202 7.49 -1.20 -17.15
C PHE A 202 8.64 -0.24 -17.45
N THR A 203 9.91 -0.67 -17.27
CA THR A 203 11.09 0.16 -17.59
C THR A 203 11.75 -0.34 -18.86
N THR A 204 11.97 0.56 -19.84
CA THR A 204 12.78 0.29 -21.03
C THR A 204 14.28 0.26 -20.72
N ILE A 205 14.67 0.82 -19.57
CA ILE A 205 16.05 0.83 -19.07
C ILE A 205 16.01 0.36 -17.62
N VAL A 206 16.78 -0.69 -17.35
CA VAL A 206 16.82 -1.34 -16.04
C VAL A 206 17.88 -0.66 -15.17
N PRO A 207 17.54 -0.08 -14.01
CA PRO A 207 18.51 0.50 -13.11
C PRO A 207 19.34 -0.60 -12.43
N ASN A 208 20.65 -0.36 -12.28
CA ASN A 208 21.49 -1.21 -11.45
C ASN A 208 21.41 -0.71 -10.00
N LEU A 209 21.06 -1.59 -9.08
CA LEU A 209 20.98 -1.29 -7.65
C LEU A 209 22.09 -2.00 -6.90
N GLY A 210 22.69 -1.32 -5.94
CA GLY A 210 23.68 -1.91 -5.04
C GLY A 210 23.42 -1.54 -3.59
N VAL A 211 23.45 -2.54 -2.70
CA VAL A 211 23.45 -2.29 -1.27
C VAL A 211 24.86 -1.99 -0.81
N VAL A 212 25.06 -0.82 -0.28
CA VAL A 212 26.35 -0.32 0.20
C VAL A 212 26.40 -0.43 1.71
N SER A 213 27.44 -1.10 2.23
CA SER A 213 27.70 -1.18 3.66
C SER A 213 28.89 -0.30 4.02
N VAL A 214 28.71 0.61 4.97
CA VAL A 214 29.76 1.50 5.45
C VAL A 214 30.43 0.90 6.67
N LYS A 215 31.72 1.18 6.86
CA LYS A 215 32.50 0.67 8.01
C LYS A 215 31.99 1.15 9.37
N ASP A 216 31.12 2.17 9.40
CA ASP A 216 30.46 2.65 10.62
C ASP A 216 29.23 1.83 11.02
N GLY A 217 28.92 0.75 10.28
CA GLY A 217 27.77 -0.13 10.48
C GLY A 217 26.47 0.37 9.82
N SER A 218 26.48 1.52 9.17
CA SER A 218 25.35 2.00 8.37
C SER A 218 25.30 1.31 7.01
N SER A 219 24.11 1.23 6.43
CA SER A 219 23.90 0.72 5.08
C SER A 219 22.84 1.57 4.36
N PHE A 220 23.02 1.70 3.05
CA PHE A 220 22.07 2.42 2.18
C PHE A 220 22.06 1.78 0.78
N VAL A 221 21.02 2.07 0.02
CA VAL A 221 20.88 1.59 -1.35
C VAL A 221 21.32 2.68 -2.32
N MET A 222 22.23 2.33 -3.23
CA MET A 222 22.72 3.20 -4.29
C MET A 222 22.22 2.69 -5.64
N ALA A 223 21.73 3.59 -6.49
CA ALA A 223 21.25 3.29 -7.83
C ALA A 223 22.08 4.01 -8.90
N ASP A 224 22.47 3.29 -9.93
CA ASP A 224 22.92 3.90 -11.19
C ASP A 224 21.68 4.31 -11.98
N LEU A 225 21.55 5.62 -12.25
CA LEU A 225 20.43 6.21 -12.96
C LEU A 225 20.82 6.42 -14.44
N PRO A 226 20.70 5.39 -15.29
CA PRO A 226 20.98 5.51 -16.71
C PRO A 226 19.89 6.34 -17.40
N GLY A 227 20.26 7.21 -18.31
CA GLY A 227 19.31 7.94 -19.15
C GLY A 227 19.02 9.39 -18.78
N LEU A 228 19.73 9.97 -17.79
CA LEU A 228 19.88 11.41 -17.65
C LEU A 228 20.88 11.89 -18.71
N ILE A 229 20.44 12.07 -19.95
CA ILE A 229 21.24 12.51 -21.09
C ILE A 229 20.40 13.41 -21.97
N GLU A 230 21.08 14.33 -22.68
CA GLU A 230 20.52 15.28 -23.63
C GLU A 230 19.24 14.81 -24.34
N GLY A 231 18.11 15.49 -24.10
CA GLY A 231 16.85 15.28 -24.80
C GLY A 231 15.87 14.32 -24.12
N ALA A 232 16.11 13.79 -22.94
CA ALA A 232 15.18 12.91 -22.24
C ALA A 232 13.85 13.65 -21.90
N HIS A 233 13.86 14.96 -21.69
CA HIS A 233 12.69 15.80 -21.48
C HIS A 233 11.81 15.97 -22.73
N GLN A 234 12.31 15.64 -23.94
CA GLN A 234 11.54 15.77 -25.20
C GLN A 234 10.65 14.58 -25.52
N GLY A 235 10.39 13.68 -24.58
CA GLY A 235 9.38 12.61 -24.72
C GLY A 235 9.79 11.44 -25.62
N LYS A 236 11.03 11.35 -26.07
CA LYS A 236 11.50 10.19 -26.84
C LYS A 236 12.03 9.09 -25.92
N GLY A 237 11.14 8.29 -25.34
CA GLY A 237 11.40 6.91 -24.96
C GLY A 237 11.63 6.58 -23.48
N LEU A 238 11.79 7.53 -22.58
CA LEU A 238 11.87 7.24 -21.14
C LEU A 238 10.54 7.58 -20.49
N GLY A 239 9.76 6.54 -20.18
CA GLY A 239 8.43 6.72 -19.62
C GLY A 239 8.47 7.45 -18.28
N LEU A 240 7.48 8.33 -18.04
CA LEU A 240 7.21 9.03 -16.78
C LEU A 240 7.30 8.10 -15.54
N GLN A 241 7.15 6.80 -15.73
CA GLN A 241 7.24 5.79 -14.68
C GLN A 241 8.65 5.55 -14.16
N PHE A 242 9.69 5.67 -15.01
CA PHE A 242 11.10 5.56 -14.59
C PHE A 242 11.51 6.74 -13.70
N LEU A 243 10.97 7.92 -13.99
CA LEU A 243 11.26 9.15 -13.23
C LEU A 243 10.73 9.08 -11.80
N ARG A 244 9.64 8.34 -11.55
CA ARG A 244 9.10 8.11 -10.21
C ARG A 244 10.05 7.36 -9.26
N HIS A 245 11.01 6.62 -9.80
CA HIS A 245 12.03 5.95 -8.97
C HIS A 245 13.14 6.90 -8.53
N ILE A 246 13.43 7.93 -9.36
CA ILE A 246 14.40 8.98 -9.05
C ILE A 246 13.85 9.94 -8.00
N GLU A 247 12.55 10.18 -7.98
CA GLU A 247 11.87 11.06 -7.03
C GLU A 247 12.15 10.73 -5.56
N ARG A 248 12.55 9.50 -5.27
CA ARG A 248 12.79 9.05 -3.88
C ARG A 248 14.24 9.05 -3.46
N CYS A 249 15.20 9.30 -4.36
CA CYS A 249 16.58 9.45 -3.95
C CYS A 249 16.70 10.65 -3.00
N ARG A 250 17.23 10.42 -1.81
CA ARG A 250 17.45 11.44 -0.78
C ARG A 250 18.69 12.25 -1.05
N LEU A 251 19.64 11.66 -1.76
CA LEU A 251 20.96 12.22 -2.07
C LEU A 251 21.31 11.92 -3.52
N ILE A 252 21.90 12.90 -4.19
CA ILE A 252 22.43 12.75 -5.55
C ILE A 252 23.96 12.77 -5.49
N VAL A 253 24.58 11.76 -6.09
CA VAL A 253 26.04 11.72 -6.32
C VAL A 253 26.28 12.01 -7.79
N HIS A 254 26.84 13.17 -8.06
CA HIS A 254 27.15 13.64 -9.41
C HIS A 254 28.58 13.26 -9.78
N VAL A 255 28.73 12.29 -10.69
CA VAL A 255 30.03 11.73 -11.10
C VAL A 255 30.51 12.44 -12.35
N LEU A 256 31.68 13.06 -12.25
CA LEU A 256 32.35 13.80 -13.33
C LEU A 256 33.63 13.08 -13.74
N ASP A 257 33.88 12.98 -15.04
CA ASP A 257 35.04 12.31 -15.61
C ASP A 257 36.25 13.23 -15.70
N MET A 258 37.37 12.86 -15.09
CA MET A 258 38.62 13.59 -15.15
C MET A 258 39.59 13.10 -16.22
N SER A 259 39.21 12.10 -17.01
CA SER A 259 40.05 11.57 -18.09
C SER A 259 40.27 12.57 -19.22
N GLU A 260 41.25 12.29 -20.10
CA GLU A 260 41.55 13.15 -21.24
C GLU A 260 40.54 13.08 -22.40
N THR A 261 39.49 12.28 -22.29
CA THR A 261 38.56 11.93 -23.35
C THR A 261 37.66 13.04 -23.90
N GLY A 262 38.02 14.28 -23.78
CA GLY A 262 37.54 15.32 -24.67
C GLY A 262 36.35 16.16 -24.23
N ARG A 263 35.70 15.89 -23.11
CA ARG A 263 34.63 16.72 -22.55
C ARG A 263 35.16 17.63 -21.43
N ASP A 264 34.63 18.85 -21.31
CA ASP A 264 34.90 19.73 -20.16
C ASP A 264 34.02 19.31 -18.98
N PRO A 265 34.56 18.82 -17.85
CA PRO A 265 33.78 18.42 -16.69
C PRO A 265 32.87 19.52 -16.15
N TYR A 266 33.22 20.78 -16.35
CA TYR A 266 32.37 21.90 -15.91
C TYR A 266 31.13 22.08 -16.79
N GLU A 267 31.24 21.88 -18.09
CA GLU A 267 30.08 21.87 -18.99
C GLU A 267 29.18 20.69 -18.71
N ASP A 268 29.74 19.50 -18.47
CA ASP A 268 28.98 18.29 -18.10
C ASP A 268 28.19 18.54 -16.78
N TYR A 269 28.81 19.17 -15.80
CA TYR A 269 28.15 19.57 -14.56
C TYR A 269 26.95 20.48 -14.80
N LYS A 270 27.08 21.50 -15.64
CA LYS A 270 25.97 22.41 -15.96
C LYS A 270 24.84 21.76 -16.70
N ILE A 271 25.15 20.90 -17.67
CA ILE A 271 24.15 20.21 -18.48
C ILE A 271 23.28 19.32 -17.57
N ILE A 272 23.89 18.52 -16.71
CA ILE A 272 23.17 17.61 -15.83
C ILE A 272 22.33 18.38 -14.80
N ASN A 273 22.84 19.44 -14.19
CA ASN A 273 22.04 20.24 -13.28
C ASN A 273 20.84 20.90 -13.97
N LYS A 274 21.01 21.36 -15.20
CA LYS A 274 19.90 21.89 -15.99
C LYS A 274 18.87 20.82 -16.34
N GLU A 275 19.30 19.58 -16.56
CA GLU A 275 18.37 18.46 -16.75
C GLU A 275 17.64 18.12 -15.46
N LEU A 276 18.31 18.05 -14.32
CA LEU A 276 17.69 17.82 -13.01
C LEU A 276 16.64 18.89 -12.70
N GLU A 277 16.91 20.15 -13.03
CA GLU A 277 15.95 21.25 -12.90
C GLU A 277 14.75 21.07 -13.85
N ALA A 278 15.00 20.67 -15.10
CA ALA A 278 13.95 20.44 -16.10
C ALA A 278 13.05 19.25 -15.80
N TYR A 279 13.54 18.25 -15.05
CA TYR A 279 12.75 17.12 -14.61
C TYR A 279 11.70 17.48 -13.57
N GLY A 280 11.90 18.54 -12.80
CA GLY A 280 11.03 18.89 -11.69
C GLY A 280 11.20 17.95 -10.49
N PHE A 281 10.13 17.60 -9.79
CA PHE A 281 10.11 16.72 -8.61
C PHE A 281 11.13 17.11 -7.52
N ALA A 282 11.47 18.39 -7.45
CA ALA A 282 12.44 18.96 -6.51
C ALA A 282 13.81 18.23 -6.49
N LEU A 283 14.21 17.62 -7.61
CA LEU A 283 15.52 16.95 -7.72
C LEU A 283 16.68 17.95 -7.65
N ASP A 284 16.46 19.14 -8.15
CA ASP A 284 17.38 20.30 -8.07
C ASP A 284 17.62 20.79 -6.62
N LYS A 285 16.65 20.56 -5.74
CA LYS A 285 16.72 20.97 -4.32
C LYS A 285 17.37 19.95 -3.41
N ARG A 286 17.70 18.77 -3.93
CA ARG A 286 18.29 17.69 -3.13
C ARG A 286 19.76 17.93 -2.86
N PRO A 287 20.27 17.45 -1.71
CA PRO A 287 21.70 17.48 -1.45
C PRO A 287 22.46 16.80 -2.59
N GLN A 288 23.53 17.44 -3.07
CA GLN A 288 24.40 16.87 -4.10
C GLN A 288 25.82 16.72 -3.55
N ILE A 289 26.43 15.57 -3.82
CA ILE A 289 27.86 15.33 -3.62
C ILE A 289 28.51 15.23 -4.99
N ILE A 290 29.49 16.10 -5.25
CA ILE A 290 30.22 16.11 -6.51
C ILE A 290 31.43 15.21 -6.38
N VAL A 291 31.62 14.33 -7.35
CA VAL A 291 32.68 13.32 -7.37
C VAL A 291 33.47 13.45 -8.66
N ALA A 292 34.79 13.58 -8.52
CA ALA A 292 35.74 13.50 -9.62
C ALA A 292 36.20 12.06 -9.77
N SER A 293 35.80 11.40 -10.84
CA SER A 293 36.13 10.03 -11.16
C SER A 293 37.36 9.91 -12.04
N LYS A 294 37.98 8.71 -12.07
CA LYS A 294 39.18 8.38 -12.84
C LYS A 294 40.42 9.21 -12.47
N MET A 295 40.61 9.39 -11.17
CA MET A 295 41.78 10.13 -10.66
C MET A 295 43.11 9.41 -10.85
N ASP A 296 43.08 8.17 -11.32
CA ASP A 296 44.24 7.35 -11.70
C ASP A 296 44.85 7.76 -13.06
N GLU A 297 44.16 8.57 -13.86
CA GLU A 297 44.70 9.06 -15.14
C GLU A 297 45.61 10.26 -15.02
N GLU A 298 46.58 10.37 -15.95
CA GLU A 298 47.50 11.52 -15.99
C GLU A 298 46.77 12.82 -16.25
N GLY A 299 47.12 13.88 -15.50
CA GLY A 299 46.51 15.21 -15.65
C GLY A 299 45.19 15.42 -14.87
N ALA A 300 44.62 14.41 -14.26
CA ALA A 300 43.36 14.49 -13.51
C ALA A 300 43.40 15.50 -12.36
N GLU A 301 44.53 15.60 -11.60
CA GLU A 301 44.69 16.56 -10.51
C GLU A 301 44.63 18.03 -10.98
N ALA A 302 45.19 18.33 -12.15
CA ALA A 302 45.18 19.69 -12.70
C ALA A 302 43.74 20.10 -13.09
N LYS A 303 42.97 19.17 -13.68
CA LYS A 303 41.58 19.38 -14.01
C LYS A 303 40.72 19.56 -12.75
N LEU A 304 40.97 18.74 -11.71
CA LEU A 304 40.29 18.85 -10.43
C LEU A 304 40.45 20.25 -9.81
N LYS A 305 41.68 20.74 -9.70
CA LYS A 305 41.94 22.07 -9.14
C LYS A 305 41.30 23.23 -9.93
N LYS A 306 41.16 23.06 -11.26
CA LYS A 306 40.42 24.01 -12.10
C LYS A 306 38.93 23.95 -11.82
N LEU A 307 38.38 22.75 -11.73
CA LEU A 307 36.96 22.48 -11.51
C LEU A 307 36.50 22.95 -10.13
N GLU A 308 37.28 22.72 -9.06
CA GLU A 308 37.00 23.21 -7.71
C GLU A 308 36.87 24.74 -7.66
N LYS A 309 37.75 25.46 -8.40
CA LYS A 309 37.65 26.91 -8.49
C LYS A 309 36.42 27.41 -9.25
N GLN A 310 35.93 26.62 -10.22
CA GLN A 310 34.78 26.98 -11.04
C GLN A 310 33.44 26.68 -10.34
N ILE A 311 33.36 25.59 -9.62
CA ILE A 311 32.13 25.16 -8.93
C ILE A 311 32.00 25.82 -7.55
N GLY A 312 33.13 26.07 -6.85
CA GLY A 312 33.13 26.65 -5.51
C GLY A 312 32.58 25.74 -4.40
N GLN A 313 32.47 24.47 -4.66
CA GLN A 313 32.02 23.42 -3.71
C GLN A 313 33.09 22.33 -3.59
N PRO A 314 33.15 21.63 -2.45
CA PRO A 314 34.12 20.55 -2.27
C PRO A 314 33.78 19.37 -3.21
N ILE A 315 34.82 18.88 -3.90
CA ILE A 315 34.74 17.75 -4.82
C ILE A 315 35.50 16.59 -4.21
N ILE A 316 34.92 15.41 -4.22
CA ILE A 316 35.57 14.19 -3.71
C ILE A 316 36.28 13.47 -4.85
N PRO A 317 37.62 13.42 -4.85
CA PRO A 317 38.36 12.66 -5.83
C PRO A 317 38.27 11.15 -5.55
N ILE A 318 37.97 10.37 -6.58
CA ILE A 318 37.91 8.91 -6.50
C ILE A 318 38.56 8.26 -7.71
N SER A 319 39.08 7.06 -7.49
CA SER A 319 39.36 6.08 -8.57
C SER A 319 38.64 4.76 -8.23
N ALA A 320 37.77 4.33 -9.12
CA ALA A 320 37.09 3.05 -8.95
C ALA A 320 38.02 1.85 -9.23
N ILE A 321 39.14 2.08 -9.92
CA ILE A 321 40.13 1.03 -10.26
C ILE A 321 41.09 0.81 -9.09
N THR A 322 41.60 1.88 -8.49
CA THR A 322 42.53 1.83 -7.35
C THR A 322 41.83 1.82 -6.00
N GLU A 323 40.50 1.96 -5.98
CA GLU A 323 39.64 2.10 -4.79
C GLU A 323 39.97 3.32 -3.89
N GLU A 324 40.83 4.23 -4.37
CA GLU A 324 41.16 5.45 -3.62
C GLU A 324 40.00 6.41 -3.54
N GLY A 325 39.80 7.02 -2.38
CA GLY A 325 38.74 8.00 -2.11
C GLY A 325 37.35 7.44 -1.89
N ILE A 326 37.10 6.16 -2.17
CA ILE A 326 35.78 5.50 -2.05
C ILE A 326 35.27 5.55 -0.60
N ASP A 327 36.09 5.18 0.38
CA ASP A 327 35.70 5.24 1.79
C ASP A 327 35.21 6.64 2.18
N LYS A 328 35.90 7.70 1.74
CA LYS A 328 35.50 9.09 2.02
C LYS A 328 34.14 9.44 1.43
N LEU A 329 33.87 8.96 0.20
CA LEU A 329 32.58 9.14 -0.45
C LEU A 329 31.48 8.45 0.35
N LEU A 330 31.67 7.19 0.75
CA LEU A 330 30.68 6.42 1.48
C LEU A 330 30.36 7.01 2.85
N TYR A 331 31.38 7.46 3.60
CA TYR A 331 31.19 8.16 4.86
C TYR A 331 30.41 9.46 4.67
N LYS A 332 30.74 10.25 3.62
CA LYS A 332 30.04 11.50 3.34
C LYS A 332 28.57 11.24 2.93
N CYS A 333 28.31 10.21 2.14
CA CYS A 333 26.94 9.80 1.81
C CYS A 333 26.16 9.42 3.09
N SER A 334 26.76 8.60 3.97
CA SER A 334 26.12 8.21 5.24
C SER A 334 25.83 9.43 6.13
N GLU A 335 26.76 10.37 6.24
CA GLU A 335 26.60 11.61 7.02
C GLU A 335 25.42 12.44 6.50
N VAL A 336 25.39 12.72 5.21
CA VAL A 336 24.32 13.52 4.58
C VAL A 336 22.97 12.81 4.68
N LEU A 337 22.91 11.49 4.51
CA LEU A 337 21.69 10.74 4.65
C LEU A 337 21.12 10.74 6.07
N LYS A 338 21.96 10.81 7.10
CA LYS A 338 21.50 10.94 8.50
C LYS A 338 20.81 12.27 8.77
N GLU A 339 21.26 13.33 8.09
CA GLU A 339 20.71 14.69 8.23
C GLU A 339 19.52 14.96 7.30
N THR A 340 19.40 14.20 6.20
CA THR A 340 18.37 14.42 5.19
C THR A 340 17.15 13.55 5.47
N PRO A 341 15.98 14.10 5.78
CA PRO A 341 14.76 13.32 5.93
C PRO A 341 14.35 12.65 4.61
N ALA A 342 13.51 11.62 4.68
CA ALA A 342 12.88 11.06 3.51
C ALA A 342 11.93 12.12 2.90
N PHE A 343 12.05 12.36 1.60
CA PHE A 343 11.12 13.28 0.91
C PHE A 343 9.77 12.59 0.73
N PRO A 344 8.63 13.24 1.07
CA PRO A 344 7.32 12.72 0.75
C PRO A 344 7.16 12.61 -0.77
N LEU A 345 6.52 11.55 -1.23
CA LEU A 345 6.32 11.30 -2.67
C LEU A 345 5.24 12.14 -3.31
N PHE A 346 4.38 12.65 -2.49
CA PHE A 346 3.27 13.52 -2.85
C PHE A 346 3.31 14.69 -1.87
N ASP A 347 3.15 15.90 -2.36
CA ASP A 347 2.86 17.01 -1.48
C ASP A 347 1.54 16.70 -0.76
N GLU A 348 1.56 16.77 0.58
CA GLU A 348 0.34 16.56 1.38
C GLU A 348 -0.76 17.53 0.97
N GLU A 349 -0.38 18.71 0.43
CA GLU A 349 -1.27 19.70 -0.15
C GLU A 349 -1.95 19.21 -1.45
N GLU A 350 -1.27 18.43 -2.30
CA GLU A 350 -1.90 17.81 -3.48
C GLU A 350 -2.85 16.66 -3.08
N GLN A 351 -2.53 15.91 -2.02
CA GLN A 351 -3.45 14.91 -1.47
C GLN A 351 -4.69 15.54 -0.86
N GLU A 352 -4.57 16.69 -0.16
CA GLU A 352 -5.73 17.42 0.32
C GLU A 352 -6.56 18.04 -0.82
N LEU A 353 -5.93 18.40 -1.94
CA LEU A 353 -6.63 18.92 -3.12
C LEU A 353 -7.30 17.78 -3.93
N ASP A 354 -6.67 16.62 -4.07
CA ASP A 354 -7.26 15.46 -4.73
C ASP A 354 -8.35 14.78 -3.87
N HIS A 355 -8.21 14.83 -2.54
CA HIS A 355 -9.27 14.38 -1.62
C HIS A 355 -10.38 15.44 -1.44
N LYS A 356 -10.14 16.68 -1.87
CA LYS A 356 -11.17 17.74 -1.98
C LYS A 356 -11.74 17.85 -3.41
N THR A 357 -11.41 16.96 -4.31
CA THR A 357 -12.31 16.71 -5.41
C THR A 357 -13.58 16.18 -4.76
N TYR A 358 -14.53 17.07 -4.56
CA TYR A 358 -15.93 16.71 -4.43
C TYR A 358 -16.31 16.04 -5.77
N THR A 359 -15.88 14.81 -6.01
CA THR A 359 -16.77 13.89 -6.64
C THR A 359 -17.96 13.95 -5.70
N LEU A 360 -19.07 14.48 -6.17
CA LEU A 360 -20.34 13.97 -5.75
C LEU A 360 -20.13 12.47 -5.79
N GLU A 361 -19.75 11.86 -4.64
CA GLU A 361 -20.03 10.48 -4.40
C GLU A 361 -21.53 10.46 -4.67
N GLU A 362 -21.92 9.99 -5.84
CA GLU A 362 -23.29 9.57 -6.03
C GLU A 362 -23.47 8.63 -4.85
N GLU A 363 -24.22 9.09 -3.85
CA GLU A 363 -24.42 8.31 -2.62
C GLU A 363 -24.90 6.95 -3.12
N GLU A 364 -24.07 5.93 -3.01
CA GLU A 364 -24.44 4.59 -3.44
C GLU A 364 -25.82 4.33 -2.92
N PRO A 365 -26.78 4.03 -3.78
CA PRO A 365 -28.18 3.90 -3.37
C PRO A 365 -28.24 2.85 -2.26
N TYR A 366 -29.10 3.08 -1.27
CA TYR A 366 -29.22 2.18 -0.15
C TYR A 366 -29.48 0.72 -0.60
N PHE A 367 -30.19 0.58 -1.71
CA PHE A 367 -30.47 -0.67 -2.37
C PHE A 367 -30.53 -0.50 -3.89
N THR A 368 -30.35 -1.58 -4.62
CA THR A 368 -30.58 -1.69 -6.06
C THR A 368 -31.55 -2.82 -6.32
N VAL A 369 -32.37 -2.70 -7.37
CA VAL A 369 -33.27 -3.76 -7.82
C VAL A 369 -32.93 -4.09 -9.26
N GLU A 370 -32.72 -5.37 -9.54
CA GLU A 370 -32.39 -5.86 -10.88
C GLU A 370 -33.26 -7.08 -11.22
N ARG A 371 -33.69 -7.14 -12.48
CA ARG A 371 -34.40 -8.32 -13.00
C ARG A 371 -33.39 -9.36 -13.49
N ILE A 372 -33.28 -10.50 -12.82
CA ILE A 372 -32.37 -11.59 -13.22
C ILE A 372 -32.98 -12.42 -14.36
N LYS A 373 -34.27 -12.78 -14.25
CA LYS A 373 -35.01 -13.56 -15.21
C LYS A 373 -36.49 -13.14 -15.20
N ASN A 374 -37.29 -13.74 -16.09
CA ASN A 374 -38.74 -13.57 -16.00
C ASN A 374 -39.22 -14.07 -14.64
N HIS A 375 -40.01 -13.25 -13.95
CA HIS A 375 -40.55 -13.54 -12.60
C HIS A 375 -39.49 -13.72 -11.50
N VAL A 376 -38.24 -13.24 -11.70
CA VAL A 376 -37.19 -13.34 -10.69
C VAL A 376 -36.43 -12.01 -10.59
N TRP A 377 -36.45 -11.41 -9.42
CA TRP A 377 -35.86 -10.14 -9.08
C TRP A 377 -34.75 -10.28 -8.05
N SER A 378 -33.76 -9.42 -8.08
CA SER A 378 -32.70 -9.36 -7.06
C SER A 378 -32.68 -7.99 -6.41
N ILE A 379 -32.57 -7.99 -5.09
CA ILE A 379 -32.30 -6.79 -4.31
C ILE A 379 -30.81 -6.82 -3.94
N GLY A 380 -30.07 -5.78 -4.37
CA GLY A 380 -28.67 -5.58 -4.08
C GLY A 380 -28.44 -4.28 -3.29
N GLY A 381 -27.17 -3.84 -3.28
CA GLY A 381 -26.71 -2.63 -2.59
C GLY A 381 -26.04 -2.94 -1.26
N ASP A 382 -24.84 -2.43 -1.05
CA ASP A 382 -23.98 -2.77 0.10
C ASP A 382 -24.65 -2.48 1.44
N LYS A 383 -25.38 -1.35 1.55
CA LYS A 383 -26.10 -0.98 2.77
C LYS A 383 -27.26 -1.94 3.09
N MET A 384 -27.99 -2.39 2.07
CA MET A 384 -29.08 -3.33 2.24
C MET A 384 -28.60 -4.75 2.56
N LEU A 385 -27.59 -5.22 1.85
CA LEU A 385 -26.97 -6.54 2.09
C LEU A 385 -26.35 -6.59 3.50
N LYS A 386 -25.69 -5.52 3.91
CA LYS A 386 -25.15 -5.40 5.28
C LYS A 386 -26.26 -5.48 6.33
N PHE A 387 -27.38 -4.76 6.13
CA PHE A 387 -28.52 -4.81 7.03
C PHE A 387 -29.10 -6.21 7.12
N TYR A 388 -29.30 -6.86 5.98
CA TYR A 388 -29.78 -8.25 5.90
C TYR A 388 -28.87 -9.20 6.68
N ARG A 389 -27.57 -9.21 6.40
CA ARG A 389 -26.61 -10.11 7.05
C ARG A 389 -26.50 -9.90 8.55
N MET A 390 -26.75 -8.68 9.04
CA MET A 390 -26.78 -8.36 10.45
C MET A 390 -28.12 -8.68 11.12
N THR A 391 -29.18 -8.93 10.36
CA THR A 391 -30.50 -9.28 10.89
C THR A 391 -30.58 -10.79 11.08
N ASN A 392 -30.93 -11.23 12.28
CA ASN A 392 -31.15 -12.66 12.54
C ASN A 392 -32.56 -13.08 12.08
N ILE A 393 -32.66 -13.54 10.83
CA ILE A 393 -33.91 -13.98 10.20
C ILE A 393 -34.40 -15.33 10.68
N SER A 394 -33.65 -16.08 11.52
CA SER A 394 -34.10 -17.34 12.10
C SER A 394 -35.18 -17.19 13.18
N THR A 395 -35.47 -15.93 13.57
CA THR A 395 -36.50 -15.61 14.55
C THR A 395 -37.63 -14.83 13.88
N ASP A 396 -38.88 -15.05 14.31
CA ASP A 396 -40.08 -14.37 13.80
C ASP A 396 -39.95 -12.84 13.94
N GLU A 397 -39.41 -12.37 15.08
CA GLU A 397 -39.17 -10.91 15.29
C GLU A 397 -38.09 -10.37 14.33
N GLY A 398 -37.03 -11.12 14.06
CA GLY A 398 -35.99 -10.74 13.10
C GLY A 398 -36.54 -10.68 11.67
N MET A 399 -37.36 -11.62 11.28
CA MET A 399 -38.04 -11.59 9.99
C MET A 399 -38.96 -10.37 9.87
N MET A 400 -39.73 -10.06 10.92
CA MET A 400 -40.57 -8.85 10.94
C MET A 400 -39.76 -7.56 10.79
N VAL A 401 -38.58 -7.50 11.41
CA VAL A 401 -37.66 -6.33 11.30
C VAL A 401 -37.15 -6.20 9.87
N LEU A 402 -36.77 -7.30 9.21
CA LEU A 402 -36.34 -7.29 7.81
C LEU A 402 -37.47 -6.80 6.91
N MET A 403 -38.66 -7.39 7.02
CA MET A 403 -39.82 -7.02 6.20
C MET A 403 -40.25 -5.56 6.44
N SER A 404 -40.23 -5.09 7.71
CA SER A 404 -40.47 -3.69 8.03
C SER A 404 -39.47 -2.73 7.39
N LYS A 405 -38.20 -3.15 7.28
CA LYS A 405 -37.15 -2.37 6.62
C LYS A 405 -37.38 -2.28 5.12
N ILE A 406 -37.69 -3.42 4.46
CA ILE A 406 -38.03 -3.48 3.03
C ILE A 406 -39.18 -2.52 2.71
N ARG A 407 -40.24 -2.56 3.49
CA ARG A 407 -41.41 -1.66 3.35
C ARG A 407 -41.03 -0.18 3.59
N SER A 408 -40.23 0.11 4.63
CA SER A 408 -39.80 1.48 4.95
C SER A 408 -38.95 2.11 3.85
N LEU A 409 -38.23 1.31 3.08
CA LEU A 409 -37.44 1.73 1.94
C LEU A 409 -38.27 1.81 0.64
N ARG A 410 -39.55 1.42 0.70
CA ARG A 410 -40.45 1.37 -0.47
C ARG A 410 -39.89 0.52 -1.61
N ILE A 411 -39.24 -0.60 -1.28
CA ILE A 411 -38.72 -1.54 -2.26
C ILE A 411 -39.88 -2.14 -3.06
N ASP A 412 -41.00 -2.36 -2.42
CA ASP A 412 -42.25 -2.84 -3.05
C ASP A 412 -42.71 -1.91 -4.19
N ASP A 413 -42.68 -0.59 -3.96
CA ASP A 413 -43.04 0.42 -4.98
C ASP A 413 -42.07 0.38 -6.18
N VAL A 414 -40.78 0.14 -5.93
CA VAL A 414 -39.76 0.04 -6.99
C VAL A 414 -39.97 -1.24 -7.81
N LEU A 415 -40.21 -2.36 -7.17
CA LEU A 415 -40.51 -3.64 -7.83
C LEU A 415 -41.76 -3.51 -8.72
N GLU A 416 -42.83 -2.90 -8.21
CA GLU A 416 -44.05 -2.65 -8.96
C GLU A 416 -43.79 -1.76 -10.20
N ASN A 417 -43.06 -0.66 -10.04
CA ASN A 417 -42.71 0.24 -11.14
C ASN A 417 -41.85 -0.43 -12.22
N MET A 418 -41.06 -1.44 -11.85
CA MET A 418 -40.24 -2.22 -12.76
C MET A 418 -41.03 -3.38 -13.41
N GLY A 419 -42.28 -3.61 -12.99
CA GLY A 419 -43.18 -4.59 -13.59
C GLY A 419 -43.15 -5.95 -12.90
N ALA A 420 -42.92 -6.00 -11.60
CA ALA A 420 -43.11 -7.23 -10.80
C ALA A 420 -44.60 -7.53 -10.63
N GLU A 421 -44.96 -8.81 -10.71
CA GLU A 421 -46.31 -9.33 -10.56
C GLU A 421 -46.42 -10.16 -9.29
N ASP A 422 -47.66 -10.32 -8.77
CA ASP A 422 -47.91 -11.17 -7.62
C ASP A 422 -47.46 -12.62 -7.88
N GLY A 423 -46.64 -13.17 -6.97
CA GLY A 423 -46.03 -14.48 -7.09
C GLY A 423 -44.62 -14.48 -7.68
N ASP A 424 -44.11 -13.32 -8.09
CA ASP A 424 -42.71 -13.21 -8.53
C ASP A 424 -41.75 -13.50 -7.37
N THR A 425 -40.63 -14.15 -7.67
CA THR A 425 -39.60 -14.47 -6.68
C THR A 425 -38.61 -13.27 -6.53
N VAL A 426 -38.40 -12.86 -5.29
CA VAL A 426 -37.42 -11.81 -4.96
C VAL A 426 -36.29 -12.42 -4.15
N ILE A 427 -35.06 -12.18 -4.60
CA ILE A 427 -33.83 -12.73 -4.00
C ILE A 427 -33.07 -11.59 -3.32
N LEU A 428 -32.74 -11.78 -2.03
CA LEU A 428 -31.88 -10.88 -1.27
C LEU A 428 -30.71 -11.70 -0.66
N ASP A 429 -29.54 -11.66 -1.28
CA ASP A 429 -28.39 -12.52 -0.97
C ASP A 429 -28.75 -14.02 -1.12
N ASP A 430 -28.92 -14.74 -0.01
CA ASP A 430 -29.33 -16.15 0.06
C ASP A 430 -30.79 -16.36 0.49
N PHE A 431 -31.56 -15.28 0.67
CA PHE A 431 -32.95 -15.32 1.09
C PHE A 431 -33.88 -15.05 -0.10
N GLU A 432 -34.79 -15.98 -0.31
CA GLU A 432 -35.82 -15.91 -1.35
C GLU A 432 -37.22 -15.76 -0.73
N PHE A 433 -38.03 -14.88 -1.29
CA PHE A 433 -39.41 -14.68 -0.88
C PHE A 433 -40.27 -14.31 -2.07
N GLU A 434 -41.57 -14.57 -1.96
CA GLU A 434 -42.57 -14.19 -2.96
C GLU A 434 -42.96 -12.73 -2.78
N TYR A 435 -43.00 -12.01 -3.91
CA TYR A 435 -43.60 -10.68 -3.95
C TYR A 435 -45.13 -10.83 -3.91
N VAL A 436 -45.76 -10.19 -2.95
CA VAL A 436 -47.21 -10.08 -2.78
C VAL A 436 -47.52 -8.60 -2.58
N ARG A 437 -48.42 -8.10 -3.43
CA ARG A 437 -48.82 -6.68 -3.48
C ARG A 437 -49.61 -6.25 -2.24
#